data_50926fb26e406fabaab072d71510fbbd
#
_entry.id   50926fb26e406fabaab072d71510fbbd
#
_cell.length_a   1.000
_cell.length_b   1.000
_cell.length_c   1.000
_cell.angle_alpha   90.00
_cell.angle_beta   90.00
_cell.angle_gamma   90.00
#
_symmetry.space_group_name_H-M   'P 1'
#
loop_
_entity.id
_entity.type
_entity.pdbx_description
1 polymer ?
#
loop_
_entity_poly.entity_id
_entity_poly.type
_entity_poly.pdbx_seq_one_letter_code
_entity_poly.pdbx_strand_id
1 'polypeptide(L)'
;MRLMFHENFPIAETEQDHRMDKKLKITEIARRTNLSTSTVSRVLAGKANTSETARRLVLECARELGVMDGIAAGRLLLNNLVIFAPQRAFDERSDIFYYRVIQSISKALDSHEVRLRYCPLEELDSDANAFIARMNEPETQAAILLGIDDPHIHELAADFAKPCVLINCRDKRMRLPTVAPDHRAIGEFAVLFAVWRAYRATHLP
;
A
#
# COMPACT_ATOMS: atom_id res chain seq x y z
N MET A 1 -28.91 -25.57 -10.43
CA MET A 1 -28.76 -25.13 -9.03
C MET A 1 -28.57 -23.62 -9.06
N ARG A 2 -29.61 -22.89 -8.73
CA ARG A 2 -29.73 -21.44 -8.91
C ARG A 2 -29.30 -20.77 -7.60
N LEU A 3 -28.14 -20.10 -7.60
CA LEU A 3 -27.69 -19.30 -6.46
C LEU A 3 -28.54 -18.03 -6.41
N MET A 4 -29.37 -17.91 -5.40
CA MET A 4 -30.06 -16.69 -5.03
C MET A 4 -29.08 -15.79 -4.27
N PHE A 5 -28.71 -14.67 -4.89
CA PHE A 5 -28.12 -13.55 -4.18
C PHE A 5 -29.24 -12.74 -3.55
N HIS A 6 -29.32 -12.75 -2.23
CA HIS A 6 -30.10 -11.76 -1.49
C HIS A 6 -29.28 -10.46 -1.43
N GLU A 7 -29.65 -9.51 -2.27
CA GLU A 7 -29.24 -8.12 -2.15
C GLU A 7 -30.02 -7.47 -1.01
N ASN A 8 -29.34 -7.26 0.13
CA ASN A 8 -29.75 -6.22 1.08
C ASN A 8 -28.72 -5.08 0.95
N PHE A 9 -29.00 -4.11 0.07
CA PHE A 9 -28.37 -2.81 0.10
C PHE A 9 -28.98 -1.98 1.23
N PRO A 10 -28.19 -1.47 2.19
CA PRO A 10 -28.69 -0.46 3.11
C PRO A 10 -28.94 0.84 2.36
N ILE A 11 -30.08 1.42 2.66
CA ILE A 11 -30.64 2.64 2.14
C ILE A 11 -29.62 3.78 2.21
N ALA A 12 -29.46 4.49 1.12
CA ALA A 12 -28.57 5.63 0.96
C ALA A 12 -28.77 6.67 2.08
N GLU A 13 -27.76 6.80 2.94
CA GLU A 13 -27.54 8.04 3.67
C GLU A 13 -27.32 9.14 2.63
N THR A 14 -28.10 10.20 2.71
CA THR A 14 -28.12 11.25 1.70
C THR A 14 -26.73 11.92 1.63
N GLU A 15 -26.21 12.17 0.43
CA GLU A 15 -24.93 12.86 0.16
C GLU A 15 -24.78 14.19 0.95
N GLN A 16 -25.89 14.79 1.36
CA GLN A 16 -25.93 16.00 2.17
C GLN A 16 -25.51 15.78 3.62
N ASP A 17 -25.91 14.66 4.22
CA ASP A 17 -25.57 14.31 5.62
C ASP A 17 -24.08 13.98 5.74
N HIS A 18 -23.55 13.28 4.74
CA HIS A 18 -22.11 12.96 4.64
C HIS A 18 -21.22 14.19 4.45
N ARG A 19 -21.68 15.20 3.71
CA ARG A 19 -20.98 16.48 3.53
C ARG A 19 -20.97 17.33 4.80
N MET A 20 -22.05 17.32 5.57
CA MET A 20 -22.17 18.10 6.80
C MET A 20 -21.30 17.52 7.91
N ASP A 21 -21.29 16.22 8.10
CA ASP A 21 -20.44 15.50 9.06
C ASP A 21 -18.94 15.69 8.73
N LYS A 22 -18.56 15.64 7.47
CA LYS A 22 -17.19 15.89 7.01
C LYS A 22 -16.72 17.33 7.28
N LYS A 23 -17.60 18.32 7.11
CA LYS A 23 -17.29 19.74 7.38
C LYS A 23 -17.09 20.01 8.87
N LEU A 24 -17.90 19.39 9.72
CA LEU A 24 -17.77 19.46 11.18
C LEU A 24 -16.45 18.82 11.65
N LYS A 25 -16.08 17.67 11.11
CA LYS A 25 -14.81 16.98 11.44
C LYS A 25 -13.58 17.80 11.04
N ILE A 26 -13.58 18.43 9.86
CA ILE A 26 -12.49 19.32 9.40
C ILE A 26 -12.34 20.54 10.33
N THR A 27 -13.44 21.14 10.75
CA THR A 27 -13.43 22.30 11.64
C THR A 27 -12.89 21.94 13.02
N GLU A 28 -13.25 20.78 13.55
CA GLU A 28 -12.76 20.30 14.86
C GLU A 28 -11.26 19.98 14.82
N ILE A 29 -10.77 19.34 13.76
CA ILE A 29 -9.34 19.09 13.57
C ILE A 29 -8.59 20.43 13.48
N ALA A 30 -9.10 21.39 12.72
CA ALA A 30 -8.49 22.71 12.57
C ALA A 30 -8.36 23.42 13.93
N ARG A 31 -9.41 23.37 14.74
CA ARG A 31 -9.41 23.93 16.09
C ARG A 31 -8.38 23.26 17.02
N ARG A 32 -8.29 21.93 17.03
CA ARG A 32 -7.35 21.18 17.88
C ARG A 32 -5.90 21.35 17.49
N THR A 33 -5.64 21.43 16.17
CA THR A 33 -4.27 21.55 15.64
C THR A 33 -3.80 23.00 15.51
N ASN A 34 -4.66 23.97 15.76
CA ASN A 34 -4.42 25.40 15.54
C ASN A 34 -4.01 25.71 14.08
N LEU A 35 -4.57 24.97 13.13
CA LEU A 35 -4.36 25.14 11.70
C LEU A 35 -5.63 25.65 11.02
N SER A 36 -5.47 26.26 9.82
CA SER A 36 -6.63 26.66 9.03
C SER A 36 -7.41 25.44 8.50
N THR A 37 -8.71 25.57 8.33
CA THR A 37 -9.55 24.53 7.73
C THR A 37 -9.10 24.16 6.32
N SER A 38 -8.53 25.12 5.57
CA SER A 38 -7.93 24.88 4.25
C SER A 38 -6.67 24.02 4.34
N THR A 39 -5.82 24.23 5.35
CA THR A 39 -4.64 23.39 5.60
C THR A 39 -5.06 21.98 5.96
N VAL A 40 -6.01 21.82 6.89
CA VAL A 40 -6.55 20.51 7.26
C VAL A 40 -7.15 19.80 6.05
N SER A 41 -7.97 20.50 5.27
CA SER A 41 -8.57 19.94 4.05
C SER A 41 -7.52 19.47 3.03
N ARG A 42 -6.43 20.24 2.84
CA ARG A 42 -5.32 19.86 1.95
C ARG A 42 -4.59 18.61 2.46
N VAL A 43 -4.30 18.55 3.76
CA VAL A 43 -3.67 17.36 4.37
C VAL A 43 -4.55 16.13 4.18
N LEU A 44 -5.83 16.24 4.54
CA LEU A 44 -6.79 15.13 4.41
C LEU A 44 -7.11 14.78 2.95
N ALA A 45 -6.82 15.68 2.02
CA ALA A 45 -6.90 15.45 0.58
C ALA A 45 -5.61 14.85 -0.01
N GLY A 46 -4.55 14.67 0.80
CA GLY A 46 -3.27 14.16 0.32
C GLY A 46 -2.50 15.14 -0.57
N LYS A 47 -2.77 16.46 -0.50
CA LYS A 47 -2.10 17.45 -1.36
C LYS A 47 -0.63 17.63 -1.00
N ALA A 48 0.25 17.71 -2.02
CA ALA A 48 1.69 17.77 -1.85
C ALA A 48 2.19 19.05 -1.15
N ASN A 49 1.47 20.18 -1.28
CA ASN A 49 1.86 21.49 -0.74
C ASN A 49 1.42 21.69 0.72
N THR A 50 1.79 20.76 1.60
CA THR A 50 1.58 20.88 3.05
C THR A 50 2.87 20.53 3.77
N SER A 51 3.20 21.28 4.84
CA SER A 51 4.40 20.99 5.63
C SER A 51 4.23 19.64 6.34
N GLU A 52 5.34 18.92 6.52
CA GLU A 52 5.35 17.62 7.21
C GLU A 52 4.84 17.74 8.64
N THR A 53 5.17 18.83 9.33
CA THR A 53 4.66 19.13 10.68
C THR A 53 3.14 19.25 10.69
N ALA A 54 2.56 20.04 9.77
CA ALA A 54 1.11 20.17 9.68
C ALA A 54 0.44 18.86 9.32
N ARG A 55 1.05 18.07 8.42
CA ARG A 55 0.56 16.74 8.06
C ARG A 55 0.50 15.82 9.27
N ARG A 56 1.58 15.71 10.02
CA ARG A 56 1.64 14.86 11.23
C ARG A 56 0.57 15.26 12.24
N LEU A 57 0.48 16.54 12.60
CA LEU A 57 -0.51 17.04 13.56
C LEU A 57 -1.95 16.73 13.15
N VAL A 58 -2.28 16.95 11.88
CA VAL A 58 -3.64 16.70 11.36
C VAL A 58 -3.96 15.21 11.39
N LEU A 59 -3.02 14.34 10.98
CA LEU A 59 -3.25 12.89 10.95
C LEU A 59 -3.34 12.27 12.34
N GLU A 60 -2.52 12.73 13.29
CA GLU A 60 -2.62 12.33 14.71
C GLU A 60 -3.99 12.71 15.28
N CYS A 61 -4.41 13.96 15.12
CA CYS A 61 -5.71 14.42 15.56
C CYS A 61 -6.88 13.69 14.88
N ALA A 62 -6.80 13.42 13.58
CA ALA A 62 -7.82 12.68 12.85
C ALA A 62 -7.94 11.23 13.33
N ARG A 63 -6.82 10.60 13.72
CA ARG A 63 -6.79 9.25 14.30
C ARG A 63 -7.45 9.23 15.67
N GLU A 64 -7.10 10.20 16.54
CA GLU A 64 -7.71 10.34 17.87
C GLU A 64 -9.24 10.55 17.80
N LEU A 65 -9.71 11.26 16.79
CA LEU A 65 -11.13 11.51 16.56
C LEU A 65 -11.86 10.35 15.87
N GLY A 66 -11.16 9.25 15.54
CA GLY A 66 -11.75 8.11 14.84
C GLY A 66 -12.28 8.42 13.43
N VAL A 67 -11.79 9.51 12.80
CA VAL A 67 -12.29 9.94 11.48
C VAL A 67 -11.47 9.41 10.31
N MET A 68 -10.44 8.61 10.60
CA MET A 68 -9.56 8.06 9.57
C MET A 68 -10.29 7.08 8.64
N ASP A 69 -11.19 6.26 9.15
CA ASP A 69 -11.89 5.23 8.37
C ASP A 69 -12.78 5.85 7.28
N GLY A 70 -13.40 6.99 7.56
CA GLY A 70 -14.22 7.72 6.58
C GLY A 70 -13.40 8.56 5.57
N ILE A 71 -12.13 8.84 5.86
CA ILE A 71 -11.25 9.65 5.01
C ILE A 71 -10.41 8.75 4.10
N ALA A 72 -10.03 7.56 4.59
CA ALA A 72 -9.18 6.62 3.87
C ALA A 72 -9.89 5.90 2.70
N ALA A 73 -11.23 5.90 2.68
CA ALA A 73 -12.00 5.26 1.64
C ALA A 73 -11.86 5.96 0.28
N GLY A 74 -10.67 5.98 -0.29
CA GLY A 74 -10.38 6.46 -1.64
C GLY A 74 -9.27 7.50 -1.79
N ARG A 75 -8.53 7.85 -0.72
CA ARG A 75 -7.43 8.81 -0.82
C ARG A 75 -6.20 8.34 -0.05
N LEU A 76 -5.08 8.22 -0.75
CA LEU A 76 -3.80 8.00 -0.09
C LEU A 76 -3.37 9.27 0.64
N LEU A 77 -3.07 9.13 1.94
CA LEU A 77 -2.62 10.24 2.79
C LEU A 77 -1.09 10.42 2.73
N LEU A 78 -0.45 9.80 1.77
CA LEU A 78 0.98 9.89 1.51
C LEU A 78 1.25 10.46 0.12
N ASN A 79 2.34 11.21 -0.02
CA ASN A 79 2.74 11.85 -1.29
C ASN A 79 4.07 11.32 -1.81
N ASN A 80 4.85 10.64 -0.99
CA ASN A 80 6.17 10.12 -1.37
C ASN A 80 6.32 8.68 -0.93
N LEU A 81 6.45 7.80 -1.89
CA LEU A 81 6.61 6.37 -1.72
C LEU A 81 7.91 5.92 -2.40
N VAL A 82 8.70 5.13 -1.70
CA VAL A 82 9.91 4.50 -2.25
C VAL A 82 9.64 3.03 -2.52
N ILE A 83 10.03 2.58 -3.71
CA ILE A 83 10.04 1.16 -4.07
C ILE A 83 11.50 0.69 -4.08
N PHE A 84 11.83 -0.21 -3.18
CA PHE A 84 13.07 -0.96 -3.17
C PHE A 84 12.87 -2.27 -3.91
N ALA A 85 13.72 -2.56 -4.87
CA ALA A 85 13.66 -3.78 -5.67
C ALA A 85 15.05 -4.13 -6.21
N PRO A 86 15.31 -5.39 -6.57
CA PRO A 86 16.53 -5.73 -7.29
C PRO A 86 16.67 -4.92 -8.58
N GLN A 87 17.90 -4.54 -8.96
CA GLN A 87 18.14 -3.73 -10.16
C GLN A 87 17.45 -4.30 -11.41
N ARG A 88 17.42 -5.62 -11.58
CA ARG A 88 16.73 -6.30 -12.70
C ARG A 88 15.24 -5.98 -12.82
N ALA A 89 14.59 -5.63 -11.71
CA ALA A 89 13.15 -5.32 -11.67
C ALA A 89 12.77 -4.04 -12.44
N PHE A 90 13.75 -3.18 -12.73
CA PHE A 90 13.54 -1.91 -13.44
C PHE A 90 13.75 -2.02 -14.95
N ASP A 91 14.08 -3.20 -15.46
CA ASP A 91 14.26 -3.47 -16.88
C ASP A 91 13.36 -4.64 -17.33
N GLU A 92 12.48 -4.37 -18.28
CA GLU A 92 11.52 -5.36 -18.84
C GLU A 92 12.21 -6.59 -19.41
N ARG A 93 13.43 -6.42 -19.97
CA ARG A 93 14.19 -7.52 -20.59
C ARG A 93 14.86 -8.40 -19.54
N SER A 94 15.19 -7.84 -18.39
CA SER A 94 15.89 -8.54 -17.31
C SER A 94 14.92 -9.30 -16.40
N ASP A 95 13.77 -8.71 -16.06
CA ASP A 95 12.75 -9.35 -15.24
C ASP A 95 11.35 -8.78 -15.51
N ILE A 96 10.67 -9.39 -16.47
CA ILE A 96 9.34 -8.94 -16.89
C ILE A 96 8.29 -9.01 -15.78
N PHE A 97 8.41 -9.96 -14.82
CA PHE A 97 7.45 -10.10 -13.75
C PHE A 97 7.49 -8.89 -12.81
N TYR A 98 8.65 -8.60 -12.26
CA TYR A 98 8.81 -7.45 -11.35
C TYR A 98 8.61 -6.12 -12.07
N TYR A 99 9.06 -6.00 -13.30
CA TYR A 99 8.79 -4.83 -14.12
C TYR A 99 7.29 -4.54 -14.25
N ARG A 100 6.48 -5.55 -14.55
CA ARG A 100 5.03 -5.41 -14.65
C ARG A 100 4.37 -5.09 -13.30
N VAL A 101 4.88 -5.62 -12.20
CA VAL A 101 4.41 -5.25 -10.85
C VAL A 101 4.65 -3.77 -10.60
N ILE A 102 5.85 -3.25 -10.89
CA ILE A 102 6.17 -1.82 -10.77
C ILE A 102 5.24 -0.95 -11.63
N GLN A 103 5.04 -1.33 -12.89
CA GLN A 103 4.11 -0.61 -13.79
C GLN A 103 2.68 -0.61 -13.25
N SER A 104 2.23 -1.72 -12.68
CA SER A 104 0.89 -1.83 -12.09
C SER A 104 0.74 -0.95 -10.85
N ILE A 105 1.77 -0.88 -9.99
CA ILE A 105 1.80 0.03 -8.83
C ILE A 105 1.74 1.49 -9.33
N SER A 106 2.55 1.86 -10.30
CA SER A 106 2.55 3.20 -10.89
C SER A 106 1.16 3.56 -11.42
N LYS A 107 0.57 2.69 -12.24
CA LYS A 107 -0.77 2.90 -12.79
C LYS A 107 -1.86 3.02 -11.73
N ALA A 108 -1.80 2.23 -10.65
CA ALA A 108 -2.75 2.32 -9.56
C ALA A 108 -2.66 3.66 -8.81
N LEU A 109 -1.51 4.33 -8.87
CA LEU A 109 -1.25 5.61 -8.23
C LEU A 109 -1.46 6.83 -9.14
N ASP A 110 -1.72 6.64 -10.44
CA ASP A 110 -1.88 7.75 -11.41
C ASP A 110 -2.99 8.74 -11.03
N SER A 111 -4.04 8.27 -10.35
CA SER A 111 -5.14 9.12 -9.86
C SER A 111 -4.82 9.83 -8.54
N HIS A 112 -3.66 9.56 -7.94
CA HIS A 112 -3.22 10.09 -6.66
C HIS A 112 -2.00 11.00 -6.85
N GLU A 113 -1.88 12.04 -6.02
CA GLU A 113 -0.72 12.92 -6.02
C GLU A 113 0.46 12.28 -5.27
N VAL A 114 0.88 11.07 -5.69
CA VAL A 114 1.97 10.32 -5.08
C VAL A 114 3.19 10.34 -5.99
N ARG A 115 4.32 10.80 -5.45
CA ARG A 115 5.61 10.69 -6.10
C ARG A 115 6.23 9.33 -5.78
N LEU A 116 6.41 8.53 -6.82
CA LEU A 116 7.17 7.28 -6.73
C LEU A 116 8.67 7.55 -6.91
N ARG A 117 9.47 6.96 -6.05
CA ARG A 117 10.92 6.91 -6.18
C ARG A 117 11.35 5.45 -6.18
N TYR A 118 12.38 5.16 -6.96
CA TYR A 118 12.90 3.83 -7.15
C TYR A 118 14.30 3.76 -6.56
N CYS A 119 14.57 2.74 -5.77
CA CYS A 119 15.87 2.49 -5.17
C CYS A 119 16.26 1.03 -5.43
N PRO A 120 17.18 0.78 -6.36
CA PRO A 120 17.70 -0.56 -6.57
C PRO A 120 18.51 -1.03 -5.36
N LEU A 121 18.37 -2.32 -5.03
CA LEU A 121 19.20 -3.05 -4.11
C LEU A 121 19.85 -4.22 -4.86
N GLU A 122 21.16 -4.40 -4.66
CA GLU A 122 21.96 -5.34 -5.46
C GLU A 122 22.19 -6.69 -4.77
N GLU A 123 21.56 -6.90 -3.61
CA GLU A 123 21.80 -8.07 -2.75
C GLU A 123 23.25 -8.12 -2.24
N LEU A 124 23.81 -6.94 -1.91
CA LEU A 124 25.15 -6.73 -1.40
C LEU A 124 25.12 -6.17 0.04
N ASP A 125 26.23 -6.31 0.76
CA ASP A 125 26.38 -5.76 2.13
C ASP A 125 26.17 -4.24 2.19
N SER A 126 26.37 -3.52 1.08
CA SER A 126 26.10 -2.08 0.98
C SER A 126 24.63 -1.69 0.94
N ASP A 127 23.72 -2.62 0.67
CA ASP A 127 22.29 -2.36 0.49
C ASP A 127 21.62 -1.87 1.77
N ALA A 128 22.07 -2.35 2.92
CA ALA A 128 21.61 -1.89 4.22
C ALA A 128 21.84 -0.37 4.39
N ASN A 129 23.01 0.12 4.00
CA ASN A 129 23.32 1.56 4.08
C ASN A 129 22.47 2.37 3.09
N ALA A 130 22.28 1.88 1.86
CA ALA A 130 21.45 2.52 0.86
C ALA A 130 19.97 2.55 1.32
N PHE A 131 19.47 1.47 1.90
CA PHE A 131 18.15 1.37 2.48
C PHE A 131 17.97 2.39 3.62
N ILE A 132 18.88 2.38 4.62
CA ILE A 132 18.84 3.29 5.77
C ILE A 132 18.91 4.75 5.31
N ALA A 133 19.80 5.09 4.40
CA ALA A 133 19.94 6.45 3.88
C ALA A 133 18.62 6.92 3.25
N ARG A 134 18.00 6.09 2.41
CA ARG A 134 16.75 6.42 1.73
C ARG A 134 15.56 6.49 2.69
N MET A 135 15.50 5.59 3.68
CA MET A 135 14.44 5.60 4.69
C MET A 135 14.55 6.79 5.66
N ASN A 136 15.77 7.28 5.93
CA ASN A 136 15.98 8.46 6.77
C ASN A 136 15.63 9.79 6.08
N GLU A 137 15.50 9.82 4.77
CA GLU A 137 15.09 11.03 4.08
C GLU A 137 13.76 11.54 4.62
N PRO A 138 13.65 12.85 4.98
CA PRO A 138 12.42 13.43 5.52
C PRO A 138 11.22 13.27 4.58
N GLU A 139 11.49 13.25 3.28
CA GLU A 139 10.45 13.13 2.26
C GLU A 139 9.92 11.70 2.10
N THR A 140 10.66 10.68 2.50
CA THR A 140 10.19 9.28 2.43
C THR A 140 9.12 9.07 3.49
N GLN A 141 7.88 8.79 3.06
CA GLN A 141 6.74 8.61 3.95
C GLN A 141 6.33 7.15 4.10
N ALA A 142 6.56 6.33 3.09
CA ALA A 142 6.31 4.90 3.11
C ALA A 142 7.24 4.17 2.14
N ALA A 143 7.34 2.85 2.27
CA ALA A 143 8.17 2.02 1.42
C ALA A 143 7.44 0.75 0.96
N ILE A 144 7.83 0.28 -0.21
CA ILE A 144 7.53 -1.06 -0.72
C ILE A 144 8.85 -1.80 -0.91
N LEU A 145 8.97 -2.99 -0.34
CA LEU A 145 10.04 -3.93 -0.63
C LEU A 145 9.51 -4.98 -1.61
N LEU A 146 9.96 -4.91 -2.85
CA LEU A 146 9.49 -5.78 -3.93
C LEU A 146 10.56 -6.83 -4.26
N GLY A 147 10.29 -8.09 -3.92
CA GLY A 147 11.18 -9.21 -4.20
C GLY A 147 12.53 -9.16 -3.47
N ILE A 148 12.61 -8.40 -2.38
CA ILE A 148 13.79 -8.35 -1.50
C ILE A 148 13.56 -9.36 -0.38
N ASP A 149 14.26 -10.49 -0.42
CA ASP A 149 14.12 -11.56 0.58
C ASP A 149 15.34 -11.59 1.52
N ASP A 150 15.80 -10.42 1.93
CA ASP A 150 16.89 -10.24 2.88
C ASP A 150 16.34 -10.01 4.31
N PRO A 151 16.58 -10.95 5.26
CA PRO A 151 16.11 -10.82 6.63
C PRO A 151 16.62 -9.56 7.35
N HIS A 152 17.84 -9.09 7.02
CA HIS A 152 18.43 -7.92 7.65
C HIS A 152 17.71 -6.64 7.19
N ILE A 153 17.42 -6.53 5.89
CA ILE A 153 16.60 -5.42 5.36
C ILE A 153 15.18 -5.45 5.96
N HIS A 154 14.59 -6.64 6.16
CA HIS A 154 13.27 -6.75 6.80
C HIS A 154 13.31 -6.30 8.28
N GLU A 155 14.37 -6.63 9.01
CA GLU A 155 14.56 -6.16 10.39
C GLU A 155 14.66 -4.63 10.45
N LEU A 156 15.50 -4.04 9.61
CA LEU A 156 15.63 -2.61 9.51
C LEU A 156 14.29 -1.95 9.14
N ALA A 157 13.59 -2.48 8.15
CA ALA A 157 12.29 -1.94 7.72
C ALA A 157 11.23 -1.97 8.84
N ALA A 158 11.23 -3.02 9.65
CA ALA A 158 10.31 -3.15 10.78
C ALA A 158 10.64 -2.20 11.95
N ASP A 159 11.89 -1.78 12.08
CA ASP A 159 12.33 -0.87 13.12
C ASP A 159 12.13 0.61 12.76
N PHE A 160 11.93 0.91 11.47
CA PHE A 160 11.54 2.25 11.03
C PHE A 160 10.09 2.57 11.40
N ALA A 161 9.83 3.78 11.90
CA ALA A 161 8.48 4.28 12.18
C ALA A 161 7.66 4.65 10.92
N LYS A 162 8.11 4.22 9.73
CA LYS A 162 7.45 4.48 8.44
C LYS A 162 6.78 3.23 7.94
N PRO A 163 5.54 3.31 7.41
CA PRO A 163 4.86 2.16 6.83
C PRO A 163 5.70 1.48 5.76
N CYS A 164 5.85 0.17 5.87
CA CYS A 164 6.53 -0.65 4.89
C CYS A 164 5.69 -1.89 4.57
N VAL A 165 5.57 -2.26 3.29
CA VAL A 165 4.88 -3.46 2.84
C VAL A 165 5.81 -4.30 1.95
N LEU A 166 5.74 -5.59 2.13
CA LEU A 166 6.48 -6.57 1.32
C LEU A 166 5.61 -7.03 0.15
N ILE A 167 6.20 -7.12 -1.04
CA ILE A 167 5.55 -7.71 -2.21
C ILE A 167 6.42 -8.85 -2.74
N ASN A 168 5.83 -10.05 -2.86
CA ASN A 168 6.48 -11.28 -3.33
C ASN A 168 7.75 -11.66 -2.53
N CYS A 169 7.78 -11.31 -1.26
CA CYS A 169 8.76 -11.76 -0.27
C CYS A 169 8.07 -11.85 1.09
N ARG A 170 8.68 -12.52 2.06
CA ARG A 170 8.05 -12.76 3.36
C ARG A 170 9.01 -12.47 4.51
N ASP A 171 8.61 -11.60 5.43
CA ASP A 171 9.30 -11.46 6.71
C ASP A 171 9.10 -12.71 7.57
N LYS A 172 10.20 -13.42 7.91
CA LYS A 172 10.16 -14.63 8.75
C LYS A 172 9.62 -14.36 10.15
N ARG A 173 9.73 -13.13 10.65
CA ARG A 173 9.20 -12.71 11.96
C ARG A 173 7.78 -12.16 11.89
N MET A 174 7.20 -12.08 10.69
CA MET A 174 5.83 -11.60 10.43
C MET A 174 5.51 -10.21 11.04
N ARG A 175 6.51 -9.34 11.14
CA ARG A 175 6.33 -7.95 11.62
C ARG A 175 5.85 -7.00 10.52
N LEU A 176 6.12 -7.34 9.26
CA LEU A 176 5.76 -6.53 8.10
C LEU A 176 4.58 -7.14 7.33
N PRO A 177 3.61 -6.33 6.93
CA PRO A 177 2.52 -6.79 6.06
C PRO A 177 3.08 -7.27 4.73
N THR A 178 2.55 -8.37 4.22
CA THR A 178 3.02 -9.03 3.00
C THR A 178 1.89 -9.24 2.02
N VAL A 179 2.14 -8.93 0.75
CA VAL A 179 1.30 -9.28 -0.39
C VAL A 179 2.07 -10.25 -1.27
N ALA A 180 1.63 -11.50 -1.33
CA ALA A 180 2.28 -12.53 -2.15
C ALA A 180 1.25 -13.55 -2.64
N PRO A 181 1.49 -14.21 -3.79
CA PRO A 181 0.69 -15.34 -4.22
C PRO A 181 0.76 -16.48 -3.20
N ASP A 182 -0.34 -17.19 -3.01
CA ASP A 182 -0.30 -18.45 -2.28
C ASP A 182 0.23 -19.56 -3.21
N HIS A 183 1.56 -19.65 -3.30
CA HIS A 183 2.23 -20.62 -4.16
C HIS A 183 1.88 -22.06 -3.84
N ARG A 184 1.55 -22.35 -2.56
CA ARG A 184 1.13 -23.70 -2.14
C ARG A 184 -0.24 -24.03 -2.72
N ALA A 185 -1.22 -23.14 -2.53
CA ALA A 185 -2.57 -23.33 -3.09
C ALA A 185 -2.52 -23.41 -4.61
N ILE A 186 -1.72 -22.57 -5.27
CA ILE A 186 -1.52 -22.61 -6.73
C ILE A 186 -0.99 -23.96 -7.17
N GLY A 187 0.02 -24.50 -6.47
CA GLY A 187 0.59 -25.83 -6.77
C GLY A 187 -0.42 -26.95 -6.56
N GLU A 188 -1.14 -26.93 -5.45
CA GLU A 188 -2.19 -27.91 -5.15
C GLU A 188 -3.29 -27.91 -6.23
N PHE A 189 -3.78 -26.74 -6.62
CA PHE A 189 -4.77 -26.60 -7.70
C PHE A 189 -4.25 -27.09 -9.05
N ALA A 190 -3.01 -26.78 -9.39
CA ALA A 190 -2.41 -27.24 -10.64
C ALA A 190 -2.35 -28.78 -10.73
N VAL A 191 -1.95 -29.43 -9.64
CA VAL A 191 -1.91 -30.91 -9.55
C VAL A 191 -3.32 -31.49 -9.64
N LEU A 192 -4.26 -30.98 -8.84
CA LEU A 192 -5.66 -31.44 -8.87
C LEU A 192 -6.28 -31.29 -10.26
N PHE A 193 -6.03 -30.17 -10.94
CA PHE A 193 -6.52 -29.94 -12.28
C PHE A 193 -5.91 -30.91 -13.31
N ALA A 194 -4.61 -31.19 -13.22
CA ALA A 194 -3.93 -32.13 -14.08
C ALA A 194 -4.47 -33.55 -13.90
N VAL A 195 -4.64 -33.98 -12.65
CA VAL A 195 -5.22 -35.29 -12.31
C VAL A 195 -6.66 -35.42 -12.82
N TRP A 196 -7.47 -34.38 -12.60
CA TRP A 196 -8.85 -34.34 -13.09
C TRP A 196 -8.92 -34.41 -14.64
N ARG A 197 -8.05 -33.68 -15.34
CA ARG A 197 -7.98 -33.75 -16.81
C ARG A 197 -7.58 -35.13 -17.30
N ALA A 198 -6.58 -35.75 -16.69
CA ALA A 198 -6.16 -37.08 -17.02
C ALA A 198 -7.30 -38.12 -16.81
N TYR A 199 -7.99 -38.03 -15.68
CA TYR A 199 -9.15 -38.89 -15.37
C TYR A 199 -10.27 -38.73 -16.43
N ARG A 200 -10.62 -37.48 -16.77
CA ARG A 200 -11.65 -37.23 -17.82
C ARG A 200 -11.26 -37.80 -19.18
N ALA A 201 -10.02 -37.69 -19.56
CA ALA A 201 -9.55 -38.21 -20.86
C ALA A 201 -9.60 -39.71 -20.95
N THR A 202 -9.55 -40.44 -19.82
CA THR A 202 -9.54 -41.90 -19.79
C THR A 202 -10.89 -42.55 -19.46
N HIS A 203 -11.83 -41.81 -18.85
CA HIS A 203 -13.06 -42.37 -18.30
C HIS A 203 -14.36 -41.70 -18.76
N LEU A 204 -14.30 -40.66 -19.55
CA LEU A 204 -15.48 -40.00 -20.11
C LEU A 204 -15.38 -39.98 -21.65
N PRO A 205 -16.42 -40.51 -22.35
CA PRO A 205 -16.46 -40.50 -23.81
C PRO A 205 -16.57 -39.10 -24.40
#